data_54ad663a10d6157be63aa6f427795b9a
#
_entry.id   54ad663a10d6157be63aa6f427795b9a
#
_cell.length_a   1.000
_cell.length_b   1.000
_cell.length_c   1.000
_cell.angle_alpha   90.00
_cell.angle_beta   90.00
_cell.angle_gamma   90.00
#
_symmetry.space_group_name_H-M   'P 1'
#
loop_
_entity.id
_entity.type
_entity.pdbx_description
1 polymer ?
#
loop_
_entity_poly.entity_id
_entity_poly.type
_entity_poly.pdbx_seq_one_letter_code
_entity_poly.pdbx_strand_id
1 'polypeptide(L)'
;QVMLGNEKDYLTSRVAHKLGCSGPAVSVHTACSTSLVAAALAMDGLRSGACDLALAGGVAITCPPNSGYLYQEGSMASPDGHTRTFDARAAGTVFSDGVAIVVLKRLSDALAAGDTIHALILGAAVNNDGAERASFTAPSPEGQARVIAAAHAAAGIDPRSISYVEAHGTATPLGDPIEIEGLA
;
A
#
# COMPACT_ATOMS: atom_id res chain seq x y z
N GLN A 1 11.78 -5.27 27.37
CA GLN A 1 11.75 -6.04 26.11
C GLN A 1 10.32 -6.19 25.57
N VAL A 2 9.31 -6.45 26.43
CA VAL A 2 7.91 -6.58 26.01
C VAL A 2 7.41 -5.32 25.30
N MET A 3 7.63 -4.13 25.86
CA MET A 3 7.28 -2.86 25.24
C MET A 3 7.95 -2.69 23.87
N LEU A 4 9.27 -2.86 23.79
CA LEU A 4 10.01 -2.74 22.53
C LEU A 4 9.59 -3.76 21.45
N GLY A 5 8.99 -4.88 21.85
CA GLY A 5 8.51 -5.91 20.94
C GLY A 5 7.08 -5.71 20.45
N ASN A 6 6.28 -4.89 21.15
CA ASN A 6 4.86 -4.73 20.87
C ASN A 6 4.47 -3.33 20.37
N GLU A 7 5.30 -2.32 20.65
CA GLU A 7 5.02 -0.96 20.17
C GLU A 7 5.48 -0.77 18.72
N LYS A 8 4.55 -0.35 17.89
CA LYS A 8 4.75 -0.13 16.45
C LYS A 8 5.87 0.88 16.13
N ASP A 9 6.16 1.81 17.05
CA ASP A 9 7.18 2.85 16.89
C ASP A 9 8.59 2.26 16.78
N TYR A 10 8.81 1.06 17.30
CA TYR A 10 10.11 0.40 17.27
C TYR A 10 10.32 -0.56 16.10
N LEU A 11 9.31 -0.80 15.26
CA LEU A 11 9.40 -1.75 14.16
C LEU A 11 10.54 -1.39 13.20
N THR A 12 10.48 -0.21 12.61
CA THR A 12 11.45 0.27 11.61
C THR A 12 12.82 0.56 12.23
N SER A 13 12.87 1.16 13.40
CA SER A 13 14.11 1.48 14.08
C SER A 13 14.89 0.23 14.53
N ARG A 14 14.20 -0.86 14.90
CA ARG A 14 14.84 -2.16 15.19
C ARG A 14 15.46 -2.79 13.95
N VAL A 15 14.76 -2.72 12.82
CA VAL A 15 15.28 -3.22 11.53
C VAL A 15 16.51 -2.39 11.14
N ALA A 16 16.41 -1.07 11.18
CA ALA A 16 17.51 -0.16 10.89
C ALA A 16 18.74 -0.46 11.77
N HIS A 17 18.54 -0.62 13.08
CA HIS A 17 19.61 -0.99 14.02
C HIS A 17 20.28 -2.32 13.66
N LYS A 18 19.49 -3.34 13.32
CA LYS A 18 20.02 -4.67 12.98
C LYS A 18 20.79 -4.69 11.67
N LEU A 19 20.38 -3.86 10.70
CA LEU A 19 21.03 -3.75 9.40
C LEU A 19 22.12 -2.69 9.32
N GLY A 20 22.35 -1.92 10.40
CA GLY A 20 23.32 -0.83 10.41
C GLY A 20 22.90 0.37 9.54
N CYS A 21 21.59 0.54 9.30
CA CYS A 21 21.09 1.69 8.53
C CYS A 21 21.02 2.93 9.42
N SER A 22 21.50 4.06 8.89
CA SER A 22 21.57 5.36 9.60
C SER A 22 20.60 6.42 9.03
N GLY A 23 19.89 6.12 7.96
CA GLY A 23 18.89 7.01 7.37
C GLY A 23 17.57 7.06 8.17
N PRO A 24 16.58 7.84 7.70
CA PRO A 24 15.28 7.93 8.35
C PRO A 24 14.62 6.56 8.52
N ALA A 25 14.12 6.26 9.73
CA ALA A 25 13.39 5.04 10.06
C ALA A 25 11.98 5.44 10.53
N VAL A 26 11.00 5.34 9.62
CA VAL A 26 9.65 5.87 9.82
C VAL A 26 8.64 4.74 9.77
N SER A 27 7.80 4.63 10.80
CA SER A 27 6.65 3.74 10.82
C SER A 27 5.43 4.44 10.21
N VAL A 28 4.86 3.85 9.16
CA VAL A 28 3.71 4.39 8.43
C VAL A 28 2.46 3.61 8.80
N HIS A 29 1.36 4.31 9.05
CA HIS A 29 0.08 3.71 9.41
C HIS A 29 -1.06 4.38 8.62
N THR A 30 -1.39 3.82 7.46
CA THR A 30 -2.47 4.27 6.58
C THR A 30 -3.41 3.13 6.21
N ALA A 31 -3.61 2.19 7.13
CA ALA A 31 -4.42 0.99 6.93
C ALA A 31 -3.96 0.18 5.70
N CYS A 32 -4.87 -0.17 4.79
CA CYS A 32 -4.58 -1.00 3.62
C CYS A 32 -3.56 -0.38 2.67
N SER A 33 -3.43 0.94 2.62
CA SER A 33 -2.48 1.64 1.74
C SER A 33 -1.06 1.76 2.33
N THR A 34 -0.81 1.27 3.54
CA THR A 34 0.45 1.47 4.28
C THR A 34 1.70 1.16 3.44
N SER A 35 1.74 0.00 2.76
CA SER A 35 2.93 -0.41 2.00
C SER A 35 3.19 0.48 0.79
N LEU A 36 2.13 0.92 0.08
CA LEU A 36 2.26 1.84 -1.06
C LEU A 36 2.69 3.24 -0.60
N VAL A 37 2.14 3.75 0.50
CA VAL A 37 2.56 5.03 1.09
C VAL A 37 4.00 4.96 1.58
N ALA A 38 4.42 3.86 2.19
CA ALA A 38 5.81 3.65 2.58
C ALA A 38 6.76 3.68 1.35
N ALA A 39 6.37 3.05 0.24
CA ALA A 39 7.14 3.09 -1.01
C ALA A 39 7.20 4.50 -1.61
N ALA A 40 6.09 5.25 -1.59
CA ALA A 40 6.07 6.64 -2.05
C ALA A 40 7.00 7.53 -1.23
N LEU A 41 6.95 7.45 0.10
CA LEU A 41 7.85 8.20 1.00
C LEU A 41 9.32 7.81 0.79
N ALA A 42 9.61 6.53 0.60
CA ALA A 42 10.96 6.06 0.32
C ALA A 42 11.48 6.59 -1.03
N MET A 43 10.63 6.63 -2.06
CA MET A 43 10.97 7.24 -3.35
C MET A 43 11.30 8.73 -3.20
N ASP A 44 10.52 9.48 -2.41
CA ASP A 44 10.79 10.89 -2.14
C ASP A 44 12.09 11.09 -1.35
N GLY A 45 12.38 10.21 -0.38
CA GLY A 45 13.64 10.18 0.35
C GLY A 45 14.85 9.96 -0.56
N LEU A 46 14.75 9.05 -1.53
CA LEU A 46 15.79 8.80 -2.54
C LEU A 46 15.96 9.99 -3.50
N ARG A 47 14.86 10.59 -3.97
CA ARG A 47 14.87 11.75 -4.88
C ARG A 47 15.44 13.00 -4.23
N SER A 48 15.14 13.22 -2.96
CA SER A 48 15.68 14.36 -2.19
C SER A 48 17.10 14.16 -1.69
N GLY A 49 17.67 12.95 -1.83
CA GLY A 49 19.01 12.63 -1.30
C GLY A 49 19.05 12.41 0.22
N ALA A 50 17.89 12.24 0.87
CA ALA A 50 17.82 11.91 2.29
C ALA A 50 18.37 10.51 2.61
N CYS A 51 18.39 9.63 1.60
CA CYS A 51 19.02 8.31 1.65
C CYS A 51 19.49 7.87 0.27
N ASP A 52 20.36 6.87 0.21
CA ASP A 52 20.90 6.30 -1.04
C ASP A 52 20.29 4.94 -1.38
N LEU A 53 19.73 4.29 -0.38
CA LEU A 53 19.00 3.03 -0.47
C LEU A 53 17.87 3.06 0.56
N ALA A 54 16.72 2.55 0.20
CA ALA A 54 15.58 2.47 1.11
C ALA A 54 14.96 1.07 1.13
N LEU A 55 14.51 0.65 2.30
CA LEU A 55 13.65 -0.52 2.48
C LEU A 55 12.23 -0.02 2.73
N ALA A 56 11.29 -0.44 1.93
CA ALA A 56 9.89 -0.03 2.06
C ALA A 56 8.97 -1.24 1.95
N GLY A 57 7.86 -1.21 2.69
CA GLY A 57 6.89 -2.30 2.61
C GLY A 57 5.89 -2.30 3.73
N GLY A 58 5.30 -3.45 3.98
CA GLY A 58 4.28 -3.62 5.02
C GLY A 58 4.29 -5.01 5.63
N VAL A 59 3.70 -5.10 6.80
CA VAL A 59 3.48 -6.35 7.52
C VAL A 59 2.10 -6.34 8.17
N ALA A 60 1.39 -7.44 8.05
CA ALA A 60 0.15 -7.70 8.78
C ALA A 60 0.23 -9.10 9.36
N ILE A 61 0.11 -9.23 10.68
CA ILE A 61 0.14 -10.54 11.38
C ILE A 61 -0.93 -10.51 12.46
N THR A 62 -1.85 -11.45 12.36
CA THR A 62 -2.93 -11.63 13.35
C THR A 62 -2.45 -12.50 14.51
N CYS A 63 -2.58 -12.01 15.72
CA CYS A 63 -2.27 -12.76 16.94
C CYS A 63 -3.49 -12.85 17.86
N PRO A 64 -3.90 -14.07 18.31
CA PRO A 64 -3.30 -15.37 18.02
C PRO A 64 -3.56 -15.84 16.58
N PRO A 65 -2.66 -16.64 15.99
CA PRO A 65 -2.85 -17.15 14.64
C PRO A 65 -4.07 -18.10 14.57
N ASN A 66 -4.70 -18.16 13.39
CA ASN A 66 -5.86 -19.02 13.13
C ASN A 66 -7.06 -18.75 14.05
N SER A 67 -7.21 -17.52 14.54
CA SER A 67 -8.32 -17.16 15.44
C SER A 67 -9.69 -17.06 14.74
N GLY A 68 -9.69 -17.00 13.40
CA GLY A 68 -10.89 -16.72 12.61
C GLY A 68 -11.40 -15.29 12.86
N TYR A 69 -12.63 -15.03 12.43
CA TYR A 69 -13.32 -13.76 12.71
C TYR A 69 -14.81 -13.99 12.89
N LEU A 70 -15.44 -13.08 13.64
CA LEU A 70 -16.89 -13.07 13.76
C LEU A 70 -17.47 -12.19 12.65
N TYR A 71 -18.31 -12.78 11.81
CA TYR A 71 -19.02 -12.01 10.80
C TYR A 71 -20.04 -11.08 11.47
N GLN A 72 -20.09 -9.85 10.98
CA GLN A 72 -21.09 -8.85 11.33
C GLN A 72 -21.65 -8.28 10.04
N GLU A 73 -22.97 -8.23 9.93
CA GLU A 73 -23.64 -7.62 8.79
C GLU A 73 -23.23 -6.16 8.60
N GLY A 74 -22.94 -5.75 7.37
CA GLY A 74 -22.43 -4.42 7.06
C GLY A 74 -20.93 -4.21 7.32
N SER A 75 -20.22 -5.24 7.81
CA SER A 75 -18.76 -5.20 7.90
C SER A 75 -18.11 -5.48 6.55
N MET A 76 -16.79 -5.24 6.47
CA MET A 76 -16.00 -5.59 5.27
C MET A 76 -15.70 -7.09 5.16
N ALA A 77 -15.91 -7.87 6.23
CA ALA A 77 -15.55 -9.27 6.25
C ALA A 77 -16.52 -10.13 5.43
N SER A 78 -15.98 -11.13 4.72
CA SER A 78 -16.77 -12.08 3.97
C SER A 78 -17.64 -12.95 4.88
N PRO A 79 -18.93 -13.17 4.57
CA PRO A 79 -19.79 -14.02 5.38
C PRO A 79 -19.47 -15.53 5.26
N ASP A 80 -18.81 -15.95 4.19
CA ASP A 80 -18.54 -17.35 3.87
C ASP A 80 -17.06 -17.71 3.75
N GLY A 81 -16.16 -16.79 4.15
CA GLY A 81 -14.72 -17.03 4.15
C GLY A 81 -14.06 -17.00 2.76
N HIS A 82 -14.71 -16.41 1.75
CA HIS A 82 -14.15 -16.27 0.40
C HIS A 82 -14.11 -14.81 -0.03
N THR A 83 -12.99 -14.39 -0.60
CA THR A 83 -12.81 -13.11 -1.29
C THR A 83 -13.04 -13.33 -2.78
N ARG A 84 -14.05 -12.68 -3.35
CA ARG A 84 -14.42 -12.80 -4.78
C ARG A 84 -14.36 -11.44 -5.45
N THR A 85 -13.14 -11.00 -5.72
CA THR A 85 -12.88 -9.68 -6.30
C THR A 85 -13.50 -9.55 -7.68
N PHE A 86 -14.25 -8.46 -7.91
CA PHE A 86 -14.95 -8.13 -9.15
C PHE A 86 -15.95 -9.20 -9.63
N ASP A 87 -16.42 -10.07 -8.76
CA ASP A 87 -17.43 -11.09 -9.05
C ASP A 87 -18.83 -10.58 -8.65
N ALA A 88 -19.87 -11.00 -9.35
CA ALA A 88 -21.26 -10.67 -9.01
C ALA A 88 -21.67 -11.18 -7.61
N ARG A 89 -20.95 -12.16 -7.06
CA ARG A 89 -21.15 -12.72 -5.72
C ARG A 89 -20.21 -12.09 -4.68
N ALA A 90 -19.53 -10.99 -5.01
CA ALA A 90 -18.66 -10.28 -4.06
C ALA A 90 -19.48 -9.86 -2.83
N ALA A 91 -19.04 -10.26 -1.64
CA ALA A 91 -19.77 -10.05 -0.40
C ALA A 91 -18.86 -9.66 0.78
N GLY A 92 -17.59 -9.40 0.51
CA GLY A 92 -16.59 -9.02 1.51
C GLY A 92 -15.25 -9.70 1.33
N THR A 93 -14.29 -9.29 2.13
CA THR A 93 -12.90 -9.76 2.09
C THR A 93 -12.60 -10.72 3.24
N VAL A 94 -11.55 -11.52 3.07
CA VAL A 94 -10.91 -12.30 4.14
C VAL A 94 -9.55 -11.67 4.41
N PHE A 95 -9.36 -11.15 5.62
CA PHE A 95 -8.06 -10.62 6.03
C PHE A 95 -7.07 -11.74 6.23
N SER A 96 -5.87 -11.57 5.69
CA SER A 96 -4.80 -12.55 5.75
C SER A 96 -3.51 -11.95 6.31
N ASP A 97 -2.62 -12.81 6.77
CA ASP A 97 -1.29 -12.42 7.22
C ASP A 97 -0.34 -12.32 6.02
N GLY A 98 0.62 -11.41 6.11
CA GLY A 98 1.63 -11.24 5.09
C GLY A 98 2.71 -10.26 5.50
N VAL A 99 3.86 -10.38 4.84
CA VAL A 99 4.95 -9.43 4.91
C VAL A 99 5.62 -9.33 3.55
N ALA A 100 5.83 -8.10 3.10
CA ALA A 100 6.60 -7.84 1.88
C ALA A 100 7.43 -6.56 2.05
N ILE A 101 8.69 -6.64 1.67
CA ILE A 101 9.63 -5.52 1.70
C ILE A 101 10.32 -5.45 0.34
N VAL A 102 10.36 -4.26 -0.23
CA VAL A 102 11.13 -3.96 -1.44
C VAL A 102 12.34 -3.11 -1.12
N VAL A 103 13.42 -3.33 -1.86
CA VAL A 103 14.63 -2.50 -1.81
C VAL A 103 14.56 -1.50 -2.96
N LEU A 104 14.63 -0.23 -2.65
CA LEU A 104 14.58 0.87 -3.60
C LEU A 104 15.92 1.59 -3.66
N LYS A 105 16.32 2.00 -4.85
CA LYS A 105 17.56 2.74 -5.12
C LYS A 105 17.34 3.64 -6.34
N ARG A 106 18.05 4.76 -6.42
CA ARG A 106 18.02 5.58 -7.64
C ARG A 106 18.55 4.76 -8.81
N LEU A 107 17.92 4.88 -9.97
CA LEU A 107 18.28 4.11 -11.15
C LEU A 107 19.76 4.30 -11.55
N SER A 108 20.26 5.53 -11.50
CA SER A 108 21.67 5.85 -11.79
C SER A 108 22.64 5.07 -10.91
N ASP A 109 22.33 5.00 -9.61
CA ASP A 109 23.18 4.36 -8.62
C ASP A 109 23.11 2.84 -8.72
N ALA A 110 21.93 2.30 -9.04
CA ALA A 110 21.74 0.87 -9.28
C ALA A 110 22.51 0.41 -10.53
N LEU A 111 22.45 1.17 -11.61
CA LEU A 111 23.22 0.90 -12.84
C LEU A 111 24.73 0.99 -12.59
N ALA A 112 25.19 2.02 -11.88
CA ALA A 112 26.60 2.18 -11.55
C ALA A 112 27.15 1.05 -10.66
N ALA A 113 26.31 0.52 -9.77
CA ALA A 113 26.66 -0.59 -8.88
C ALA A 113 26.52 -1.99 -9.56
N GLY A 114 25.91 -2.08 -10.74
CA GLY A 114 25.62 -3.36 -11.39
C GLY A 114 24.52 -4.17 -10.68
N ASP A 115 23.60 -3.49 -9.99
CA ASP A 115 22.52 -4.15 -9.27
C ASP A 115 21.51 -4.78 -10.22
N THR A 116 20.88 -5.88 -9.80
CA THR A 116 19.74 -6.45 -10.52
C THR A 116 18.51 -5.55 -10.36
N ILE A 117 17.99 -5.07 -11.48
CA ILE A 117 16.79 -4.20 -11.49
C ILE A 117 15.60 -5.02 -11.96
N HIS A 118 14.60 -5.21 -11.09
CA HIS A 118 13.38 -5.97 -11.40
C HIS A 118 12.30 -5.09 -12.04
N ALA A 119 12.19 -3.83 -11.60
CA ALA A 119 11.21 -2.88 -12.09
C ALA A 119 11.66 -1.45 -11.79
N LEU A 120 11.02 -0.47 -12.46
CA LEU A 120 11.18 0.96 -12.20
C LEU A 120 9.87 1.53 -11.66
N ILE A 121 9.94 2.29 -10.58
CA ILE A 121 8.83 3.12 -10.12
C ILE A 121 8.96 4.47 -10.83
N LEU A 122 8.07 4.74 -11.77
CA LEU A 122 8.07 5.98 -12.56
C LEU A 122 7.45 7.15 -11.78
N GLY A 123 6.37 6.87 -11.04
CA GLY A 123 5.68 7.88 -10.24
C GLY A 123 4.82 7.25 -9.17
N ALA A 124 4.49 8.04 -8.17
CA ALA A 124 3.53 7.70 -7.13
C ALA A 124 2.78 8.96 -6.70
N ALA A 125 1.57 8.79 -6.17
CA ALA A 125 0.80 9.87 -5.56
C ALA A 125 0.03 9.35 -4.36
N VAL A 126 -0.21 10.23 -3.41
CA VAL A 126 -1.01 9.98 -2.21
C VAL A 126 -1.97 11.13 -2.03
N ASN A 127 -3.22 10.84 -1.74
CA ASN A 127 -4.21 11.85 -1.38
C ASN A 127 -5.09 11.39 -0.22
N ASN A 128 -6.07 12.20 0.12
CA ASN A 128 -7.13 11.89 1.07
C ASN A 128 -8.47 12.33 0.48
N ASP A 129 -9.51 11.53 0.68
CA ASP A 129 -10.86 11.83 0.15
C ASP A 129 -11.53 13.02 0.85
N GLY A 130 -11.04 13.43 2.01
CA GLY A 130 -11.63 14.53 2.78
C GLY A 130 -13.04 14.24 3.24
N ALA A 131 -13.90 15.26 3.17
CA ALA A 131 -15.31 15.16 3.55
C ALA A 131 -16.26 14.84 2.36
N GLU A 132 -15.74 14.84 1.14
CA GLU A 132 -16.53 14.62 -0.09
C GLU A 132 -16.75 13.12 -0.35
N ARG A 133 -17.44 12.45 0.57
CA ARG A 133 -17.78 11.02 0.48
C ARG A 133 -19.02 10.71 1.29
N ALA A 134 -19.69 9.61 0.97
CA ALA A 134 -20.96 9.22 1.58
C ALA A 134 -20.88 8.97 3.10
N SER A 135 -19.73 8.47 3.59
CA SER A 135 -19.46 8.26 5.01
C SER A 135 -17.96 8.22 5.28
N PHE A 136 -17.55 8.23 6.54
CA PHE A 136 -16.13 8.14 6.93
C PHE A 136 -15.41 6.92 6.33
N THR A 137 -16.11 5.81 6.17
CA THR A 137 -15.56 4.54 5.65
C THR A 137 -15.83 4.29 4.16
N ALA A 138 -16.68 5.11 3.53
CA ALA A 138 -16.98 4.96 2.11
C ALA A 138 -15.81 5.50 1.26
N PRO A 139 -15.38 4.79 0.21
CA PRO A 139 -14.43 5.32 -0.77
C PRO A 139 -15.09 6.40 -1.64
N SER A 140 -14.27 7.27 -2.24
CA SER A 140 -14.68 8.31 -3.18
C SER A 140 -14.18 7.99 -4.59
N PRO A 141 -15.06 7.82 -5.60
CA PRO A 141 -14.61 7.63 -6.99
C PRO A 141 -13.76 8.82 -7.46
N GLU A 142 -14.17 10.05 -7.16
CA GLU A 142 -13.44 11.27 -7.52
C GLU A 142 -12.08 11.35 -6.81
N GLY A 143 -12.02 10.90 -5.55
CA GLY A 143 -10.76 10.82 -4.80
C GLY A 143 -9.79 9.85 -5.44
N GLN A 144 -10.28 8.69 -5.86
CA GLN A 144 -9.49 7.69 -6.59
C GLN A 144 -9.05 8.20 -7.95
N ALA A 145 -9.94 8.77 -8.75
CA ALA A 145 -9.60 9.35 -10.05
C ALA A 145 -8.51 10.44 -9.92
N ARG A 146 -8.62 11.32 -8.92
CA ARG A 146 -7.61 12.38 -8.67
C ARG A 146 -6.23 11.81 -8.33
N VAL A 147 -6.14 10.78 -7.48
CA VAL A 147 -4.83 10.21 -7.11
C VAL A 147 -4.21 9.43 -8.26
N ILE A 148 -5.02 8.73 -9.06
CA ILE A 148 -4.57 8.02 -10.26
C ILE A 148 -4.00 9.02 -11.28
N ALA A 149 -4.76 10.09 -11.59
CA ALA A 149 -4.30 11.14 -12.49
C ALA A 149 -3.01 11.82 -12.00
N ALA A 150 -2.90 12.06 -10.68
CA ALA A 150 -1.69 12.62 -10.08
C ALA A 150 -0.49 11.66 -10.21
N ALA A 151 -0.69 10.35 -10.04
CA ALA A 151 0.36 9.36 -10.21
C ALA A 151 0.82 9.27 -11.68
N HIS A 152 -0.10 9.31 -12.65
CA HIS A 152 0.21 9.36 -14.08
C HIS A 152 1.02 10.62 -14.44
N ALA A 153 0.60 11.77 -13.92
CA ALA A 153 1.30 13.04 -14.12
C ALA A 153 2.71 13.01 -13.51
N ALA A 154 2.86 12.48 -12.31
CA ALA A 154 4.16 12.32 -11.65
C ALA A 154 5.08 11.35 -12.41
N ALA A 155 4.52 10.33 -13.05
CA ALA A 155 5.24 9.38 -13.89
C ALA A 155 5.56 9.90 -15.29
N GLY A 156 4.88 10.96 -15.76
CA GLY A 156 5.02 11.50 -17.10
C GLY A 156 4.58 10.53 -18.20
N ILE A 157 3.58 9.68 -17.93
CA ILE A 157 3.10 8.65 -18.86
C ILE A 157 1.72 8.99 -19.43
N ASP A 158 1.44 8.47 -20.62
CA ASP A 158 0.09 8.44 -21.19
C ASP A 158 -0.69 7.29 -20.54
N PRO A 159 -1.86 7.50 -19.93
CA PRO A 159 -2.69 6.44 -19.37
C PRO A 159 -2.95 5.27 -20.33
N ARG A 160 -3.03 5.54 -21.63
CA ARG A 160 -3.21 4.52 -22.68
C ARG A 160 -2.01 3.59 -22.85
N SER A 161 -0.86 3.92 -22.27
CA SER A 161 0.31 3.04 -22.27
C SER A 161 0.28 1.97 -21.19
N ILE A 162 -0.67 2.04 -20.25
CA ILE A 162 -0.83 1.08 -19.16
C ILE A 162 -1.46 -0.19 -19.71
N SER A 163 -0.76 -1.30 -19.55
CA SER A 163 -1.21 -2.62 -20.00
C SER A 163 -1.79 -3.50 -18.88
N TYR A 164 -1.58 -3.12 -17.63
CA TYR A 164 -2.03 -3.86 -16.47
C TYR A 164 -2.30 -2.95 -15.28
N VAL A 165 -3.34 -3.23 -14.52
CA VAL A 165 -3.67 -2.54 -13.27
C VAL A 165 -3.85 -3.58 -12.17
N GLU A 166 -3.05 -3.48 -11.12
CA GLU A 166 -3.28 -4.20 -9.87
C GLU A 166 -4.21 -3.36 -9.01
N ALA A 167 -5.46 -3.77 -8.92
CA ALA A 167 -6.49 -3.07 -8.18
C ALA A 167 -6.44 -3.42 -6.68
N HIS A 168 -7.14 -2.65 -5.86
CA HIS A 168 -7.33 -2.98 -4.45
C HIS A 168 -8.24 -4.19 -4.26
N GLY A 169 -9.36 -4.23 -5.00
CA GLY A 169 -10.19 -5.42 -5.17
C GLY A 169 -10.64 -6.08 -3.87
N THR A 170 -11.26 -5.32 -2.98
CA THR A 170 -11.69 -5.80 -1.65
C THR A 170 -12.81 -6.83 -1.68
N ALA A 171 -13.40 -7.08 -2.84
CA ALA A 171 -14.59 -7.92 -3.00
C ALA A 171 -15.80 -7.44 -2.20
N THR A 172 -15.85 -6.16 -1.83
CA THR A 172 -17.02 -5.58 -1.17
C THR A 172 -18.03 -5.10 -2.20
N PRO A 173 -19.35 -5.22 -1.95
CA PRO A 173 -20.39 -4.79 -2.90
C PRO A 173 -20.30 -3.31 -3.29
N LEU A 174 -19.73 -2.48 -2.42
CA LEU A 174 -19.55 -1.04 -2.68
C LEU A 174 -18.16 -0.72 -3.24
N GLY A 175 -17.11 -1.36 -2.73
CA GLY A 175 -15.72 -1.01 -3.03
C GLY A 175 -15.33 -1.33 -4.47
N ASP A 176 -15.63 -2.53 -4.95
CA ASP A 176 -15.26 -2.98 -6.29
C ASP A 176 -15.85 -2.10 -7.40
N PRO A 177 -17.18 -1.76 -7.40
CA PRO A 177 -17.74 -0.84 -8.40
C PRO A 177 -17.12 0.57 -8.36
N ILE A 178 -16.92 1.13 -7.17
CA ILE A 178 -16.32 2.46 -6.98
C ILE A 178 -14.88 2.49 -7.51
N GLU A 179 -14.12 1.43 -7.29
CA GLU A 179 -12.75 1.35 -7.79
C GLU A 179 -12.71 1.33 -9.33
N ILE A 180 -13.61 0.58 -9.98
CA ILE A 180 -13.72 0.59 -11.44
C ILE A 180 -14.16 1.96 -11.96
N GLU A 181 -15.11 2.63 -11.28
CA GLU A 181 -15.53 3.98 -11.64
C GLU A 181 -14.38 4.99 -11.54
N GLY A 182 -13.55 4.89 -10.50
CA GLY A 182 -12.38 5.75 -10.33
C GLY A 182 -11.27 5.50 -11.36
N LEU A 183 -11.23 4.31 -11.97
CA LEU A 183 -10.28 3.92 -13.03
C LEU A 183 -10.74 4.32 -14.45
N ALA A 184 -12.06 4.50 -14.66
CA ALA A 184 -12.65 4.79 -15.97
C ALA A 184 -12.51 6.28 -16.36
#